data_2dc33e25a6813cdcfa52f0b119a4a65f
#
_entry.id   2dc33e25a6813cdcfa52f0b119a4a65f
#
_cell.length_a   1.000
_cell.length_b   1.000
_cell.length_c   1.000
_cell.angle_alpha   90.00
_cell.angle_beta   90.00
_cell.angle_gamma   90.00
#
_symmetry.space_group_name_H-M   'P 1'
#
loop_
_entity.id
_entity.type
_entity.pdbx_description
1 polymer ?
#
loop_
_entity_poly.entity_id
_entity_poly.type
_entity_poly.pdbx_seq_one_letter_code
_entity_poly.pdbx_strand_id
1 'polypeptide(L)'
;MTTTAASGKRLALVDCNNFFCSCERVFDPSLIGVPVVVLSNNDGCIISRSEEAKALGIPMGAPLHQQQEVIRRHGVRVFSSNYTLYGDMSARVMSILRDAVPAIEVYSIDEAFLELPPAFEEENARELRGKILQWTGIPVCIGIARTKLLAKFANRHAKKNKQMTGGVFDFSTYWDPESLMVDAPCDALWGVAKNTARDLSKIGIRTVLEFQHADPTAVRRSLGVVGERLHRELNGISCLELEEMPPPRKGVMASRSFGSPIEKIEDLEEALANHVARASAKVRRFGLLATHLEIFLQTNRFRKEDPQYHPSIGMTLPTPNASTSELIATARELLQSIYRPGYRYKKIGVMLAHLVSEEEYQPSLFTAPVKGKIDIDKIVDEINRRLGDPKNPLVTRASMGTANSGTKWRMKAERHSPNYTTNWNELPVVTG
;
A
#
# COMPACT_ATOMS: atom_id res chain seq x y z
N MET A 1 31.25 38.55 -7.19
CA MET A 1 31.42 37.61 -6.06
C MET A 1 30.45 36.45 -6.31
N THR A 2 30.95 35.37 -6.89
CA THR A 2 30.18 34.15 -7.16
C THR A 2 29.98 33.42 -5.83
N THR A 3 28.79 33.53 -5.26
CA THR A 3 28.37 32.69 -4.15
C THR A 3 28.28 31.24 -4.66
N THR A 4 29.27 30.44 -4.34
CA THR A 4 29.20 28.98 -4.41
C THR A 4 28.01 28.55 -3.55
N ALA A 5 26.85 28.29 -4.19
CA ALA A 5 25.73 27.63 -3.56
C ALA A 5 26.25 26.28 -3.05
N ALA A 6 26.20 26.09 -1.73
CA ALA A 6 26.45 24.81 -1.12
C ALA A 6 25.61 23.76 -1.86
N SER A 7 26.25 22.80 -2.50
CA SER A 7 25.63 21.67 -3.20
C SER A 7 24.85 20.83 -2.20
N GLY A 8 23.65 21.29 -1.84
CA GLY A 8 22.75 20.56 -1.00
C GLY A 8 22.23 19.35 -1.76
N LYS A 9 22.11 18.21 -1.08
CA LYS A 9 21.50 16.97 -1.55
C LYS A 9 20.15 17.27 -2.24
N ARG A 10 19.97 16.78 -3.47
CA ARG A 10 18.72 16.91 -4.22
C ARG A 10 18.00 15.57 -4.29
N LEU A 11 16.71 15.62 -4.12
CA LEU A 11 15.84 14.44 -4.16
C LEU A 11 14.83 14.58 -5.30
N ALA A 12 14.47 13.46 -5.93
CA ALA A 12 13.31 13.41 -6.80
C ALA A 12 12.27 12.43 -6.24
N LEU A 13 10.99 12.75 -6.42
CA LEU A 13 9.91 11.78 -6.32
C LEU A 13 9.48 11.39 -7.73
N VAL A 14 9.52 10.10 -8.03
CA VAL A 14 8.90 9.50 -9.21
C VAL A 14 7.60 8.82 -8.79
N ASP A 15 6.50 9.12 -9.48
CA ASP A 15 5.18 8.59 -9.18
C ASP A 15 4.49 8.14 -10.48
N CYS A 16 4.07 6.88 -10.52
CA CYS A 16 3.37 6.28 -11.65
C CYS A 16 1.94 6.79 -11.74
N ASN A 17 1.61 7.43 -12.86
CA ASN A 17 0.29 8.04 -13.05
C ASN A 17 -0.82 6.98 -13.13
N ASN A 18 -1.83 7.07 -12.24
CA ASN A 18 -2.98 6.16 -12.24
C ASN A 18 -2.57 4.69 -12.30
N PHE A 19 -1.56 4.31 -11.54
CA PHE A 19 -0.73 3.12 -11.73
C PHE A 19 -1.53 1.86 -12.09
N PHE A 20 -2.52 1.45 -11.29
CA PHE A 20 -3.28 0.22 -11.58
C PHE A 20 -4.04 0.30 -12.90
N CYS A 21 -4.66 1.45 -13.21
CA CYS A 21 -5.32 1.63 -14.51
C CYS A 21 -4.30 1.62 -15.67
N SER A 22 -3.11 2.18 -15.45
CA SER A 22 -2.03 2.17 -16.44
C SER A 22 -1.51 0.76 -16.69
N CYS A 23 -1.38 -0.08 -15.65
CA CYS A 23 -1.02 -1.48 -15.81
C CYS A 23 -2.02 -2.26 -16.67
N GLU A 24 -3.33 -2.05 -16.47
CA GLU A 24 -4.35 -2.69 -17.32
C GLU A 24 -4.24 -2.23 -18.78
N ARG A 25 -3.97 -0.94 -19.03
CA ARG A 25 -3.80 -0.38 -20.38
C ARG A 25 -2.58 -0.89 -21.14
N VAL A 26 -1.51 -1.27 -20.44
CA VAL A 26 -0.31 -1.83 -21.08
C VAL A 26 -0.65 -3.12 -21.84
N PHE A 27 -1.54 -3.94 -21.30
CA PHE A 27 -1.90 -5.25 -21.86
C PHE A 27 -3.21 -5.24 -22.67
N ASP A 28 -3.98 -4.15 -22.56
CA ASP A 28 -5.20 -3.94 -23.38
C ASP A 28 -5.19 -2.50 -23.94
N PRO A 29 -4.58 -2.28 -25.11
CA PRO A 29 -4.54 -0.95 -25.74
C PRO A 29 -5.93 -0.39 -26.08
N SER A 30 -6.98 -1.21 -26.16
CA SER A 30 -8.35 -0.75 -26.40
C SER A 30 -8.89 0.13 -25.26
N LEU A 31 -8.22 0.11 -24.09
CA LEU A 31 -8.55 0.95 -22.94
C LEU A 31 -7.96 2.37 -23.03
N ILE A 32 -7.15 2.67 -24.04
CA ILE A 32 -6.60 4.03 -24.24
C ILE A 32 -7.74 4.98 -24.60
N GLY A 33 -7.85 6.08 -23.85
CA GLY A 33 -8.95 7.06 -24.01
C GLY A 33 -10.29 6.63 -23.40
N VAL A 34 -10.40 5.38 -22.90
CA VAL A 34 -11.61 4.89 -22.25
C VAL A 34 -11.52 5.13 -20.73
N PRO A 35 -12.59 5.55 -20.04
CA PRO A 35 -12.59 5.66 -18.59
C PRO A 35 -12.44 4.28 -17.95
N VAL A 36 -11.41 4.13 -17.10
CA VAL A 36 -11.07 2.89 -16.39
C VAL A 36 -11.01 3.14 -14.89
N VAL A 37 -11.53 2.19 -14.12
CA VAL A 37 -11.41 2.15 -12.66
C VAL A 37 -10.97 0.77 -12.20
N VAL A 38 -10.16 0.72 -11.13
CA VAL A 38 -9.76 -0.51 -10.45
C VAL A 38 -10.31 -0.52 -9.04
N LEU A 39 -10.81 -1.66 -8.61
CA LEU A 39 -11.49 -1.86 -7.34
C LEU A 39 -10.54 -2.41 -6.27
N SER A 40 -10.87 -2.13 -5.02
CA SER A 40 -10.24 -2.73 -3.85
C SER A 40 -10.67 -4.18 -3.66
N ASN A 41 -10.11 -4.84 -2.64
CA ASN A 41 -10.54 -6.18 -2.22
C ASN A 41 -12.07 -6.27 -2.10
N ASN A 42 -12.64 -7.42 -2.50
CA ASN A 42 -14.09 -7.71 -2.57
C ASN A 42 -14.86 -6.80 -3.55
N ASP A 43 -14.19 -6.22 -4.52
CA ASP A 43 -14.79 -5.29 -5.49
C ASP A 43 -15.58 -4.14 -4.81
N GLY A 44 -15.10 -3.72 -3.63
CA GLY A 44 -15.87 -2.83 -2.76
C GLY A 44 -15.82 -1.36 -3.14
N CYS A 45 -14.62 -0.81 -3.27
CA CYS A 45 -14.39 0.62 -3.49
C CYS A 45 -13.40 0.86 -4.61
N ILE A 46 -13.50 2.00 -5.27
CA ILE A 46 -12.61 2.41 -6.36
C ILE A 46 -11.29 2.92 -5.75
N ILE A 47 -10.17 2.27 -6.08
CA ILE A 47 -8.83 2.61 -5.57
C ILE A 47 -7.87 3.13 -6.63
N SER A 48 -8.22 3.03 -7.92
CA SER A 48 -7.49 3.69 -9.00
C SER A 48 -8.48 4.15 -10.07
N ARG A 49 -8.17 5.26 -10.73
CA ARG A 49 -9.02 5.89 -11.75
C ARG A 49 -8.14 6.48 -12.83
N SER A 50 -8.48 6.22 -14.09
CA SER A 50 -7.86 6.90 -15.23
C SER A 50 -8.24 8.39 -15.25
N GLU A 51 -7.57 9.20 -16.07
CA GLU A 51 -7.88 10.64 -16.19
C GLU A 51 -9.30 10.85 -16.70
N GLU A 52 -9.75 10.02 -17.65
CA GLU A 52 -11.11 10.05 -18.18
C GLU A 52 -12.15 9.74 -17.08
N ALA A 53 -11.86 8.75 -16.21
CA ALA A 53 -12.74 8.44 -15.07
C ALA A 53 -12.77 9.56 -14.02
N LYS A 54 -11.64 10.26 -13.82
CA LYS A 54 -11.59 11.47 -12.96
C LYS A 54 -12.41 12.61 -13.54
N ALA A 55 -12.36 12.81 -14.87
CA ALA A 55 -13.14 13.84 -15.56
C ALA A 55 -14.66 13.62 -15.46
N LEU A 56 -15.09 12.35 -15.31
CA LEU A 56 -16.48 12.00 -15.02
C LEU A 56 -16.91 12.27 -13.56
N GLY A 57 -16.01 12.80 -12.72
CA GLY A 57 -16.27 13.10 -11.32
C GLY A 57 -16.31 11.89 -10.39
N ILE A 58 -15.85 10.70 -10.83
CA ILE A 58 -15.80 9.51 -9.97
C ILE A 58 -14.81 9.74 -8.81
N PRO A 59 -15.22 9.69 -7.52
CA PRO A 59 -14.33 9.98 -6.41
C PRO A 59 -13.39 8.81 -6.06
N MET A 60 -12.21 9.11 -5.51
CA MET A 60 -11.34 8.10 -4.91
C MET A 60 -11.98 7.52 -3.65
N GLY A 61 -11.92 6.18 -3.49
CA GLY A 61 -12.52 5.49 -2.35
C GLY A 61 -14.04 5.32 -2.43
N ALA A 62 -14.68 5.79 -3.51
CA ALA A 62 -16.13 5.64 -3.67
C ALA A 62 -16.54 4.17 -3.70
N PRO A 63 -17.60 3.77 -2.97
CA PRO A 63 -18.17 2.43 -3.08
C PRO A 63 -18.69 2.18 -4.50
N LEU A 64 -18.36 1.02 -5.09
CA LEU A 64 -18.75 0.69 -6.46
C LEU A 64 -20.26 0.81 -6.68
N HIS A 65 -21.08 0.35 -5.71
CA HIS A 65 -22.53 0.38 -5.82
C HIS A 65 -23.12 1.79 -5.94
N GLN A 66 -22.41 2.82 -5.42
CA GLN A 66 -22.84 4.22 -5.55
C GLN A 66 -22.47 4.84 -6.90
N GLN A 67 -21.60 4.19 -7.69
CA GLN A 67 -21.12 4.71 -8.97
C GLN A 67 -21.71 3.94 -10.17
N GLN A 68 -22.58 2.97 -9.96
CA GLN A 68 -23.10 2.09 -11.02
C GLN A 68 -23.81 2.84 -12.16
N GLU A 69 -24.51 3.93 -11.85
CA GLU A 69 -25.19 4.73 -12.86
C GLU A 69 -24.19 5.41 -13.80
N VAL A 70 -23.17 6.09 -13.22
CA VAL A 70 -22.10 6.75 -13.98
C VAL A 70 -21.33 5.74 -14.80
N ILE A 71 -21.00 4.59 -14.21
CA ILE A 71 -20.28 3.50 -14.87
C ILE A 71 -21.04 3.00 -16.10
N ARG A 72 -22.33 2.71 -15.94
CA ARG A 72 -23.18 2.23 -17.06
C ARG A 72 -23.37 3.28 -18.13
N ARG A 73 -23.68 4.54 -17.74
CA ARG A 73 -23.96 5.65 -18.65
C ARG A 73 -22.77 6.00 -19.54
N HIS A 74 -21.55 5.92 -19.00
CA HIS A 74 -20.33 6.35 -19.69
C HIS A 74 -19.44 5.19 -20.13
N GLY A 75 -19.90 3.94 -20.04
CA GLY A 75 -19.12 2.79 -20.48
C GLY A 75 -17.81 2.59 -19.73
N VAL A 76 -17.77 2.97 -18.44
CA VAL A 76 -16.55 2.87 -17.63
C VAL A 76 -16.13 1.41 -17.49
N ARG A 77 -14.89 1.09 -17.86
CA ARG A 77 -14.33 -0.25 -17.68
C ARG A 77 -13.91 -0.44 -16.23
N VAL A 78 -14.31 -1.56 -15.65
CA VAL A 78 -14.13 -1.83 -14.22
C VAL A 78 -13.34 -3.12 -14.06
N PHE A 79 -12.23 -3.06 -13.31
CA PHE A 79 -11.36 -4.19 -13.01
C PHE A 79 -11.31 -4.45 -11.50
N SER A 80 -11.25 -5.72 -11.12
CA SER A 80 -10.82 -6.13 -9.78
C SER A 80 -9.31 -5.97 -9.68
N SER A 81 -8.76 -5.72 -8.47
CA SER A 81 -7.31 -5.59 -8.27
C SER A 81 -6.55 -6.84 -8.69
N ASN A 82 -5.58 -6.68 -9.60
CA ASN A 82 -4.60 -7.70 -9.99
C ASN A 82 -3.23 -7.37 -9.39
N TYR A 83 -3.09 -7.57 -8.05
CA TYR A 83 -1.84 -7.22 -7.35
C TYR A 83 -0.61 -7.99 -7.84
N THR A 84 -0.80 -9.17 -8.45
CA THR A 84 0.29 -9.94 -9.06
C THR A 84 0.87 -9.20 -10.26
N LEU A 85 0.00 -8.76 -11.17
CA LEU A 85 0.38 -7.92 -12.32
C LEU A 85 0.99 -6.59 -11.87
N TYR A 86 0.34 -5.90 -10.94
CA TYR A 86 0.81 -4.57 -10.49
C TYR A 86 2.16 -4.66 -9.77
N GLY A 87 2.39 -5.74 -9.01
CA GLY A 87 3.66 -5.99 -8.35
C GLY A 87 4.82 -6.22 -9.34
N ASP A 88 4.59 -6.96 -10.42
CA ASP A 88 5.57 -7.18 -11.48
C ASP A 88 5.88 -5.89 -12.24
N MET A 89 4.85 -5.13 -12.64
CA MET A 89 5.03 -3.85 -13.33
C MET A 89 5.76 -2.82 -12.46
N SER A 90 5.43 -2.78 -11.16
CA SER A 90 6.18 -1.97 -10.19
C SER A 90 7.66 -2.36 -10.15
N ALA A 91 7.95 -3.67 -10.03
CA ALA A 91 9.33 -4.15 -9.97
C ALA A 91 10.15 -3.74 -11.21
N ARG A 92 9.55 -3.74 -12.40
CA ARG A 92 10.17 -3.28 -13.65
C ARG A 92 10.49 -1.78 -13.61
N VAL A 93 9.54 -0.94 -13.19
CA VAL A 93 9.77 0.50 -13.02
C VAL A 93 10.87 0.75 -12.00
N MET A 94 10.80 0.09 -10.82
CA MET A 94 11.79 0.28 -9.75
C MET A 94 13.19 -0.21 -10.16
N SER A 95 13.30 -1.22 -11.05
CA SER A 95 14.60 -1.65 -11.61
C SER A 95 15.22 -0.56 -12.47
N ILE A 96 14.44 0.06 -13.37
CA ILE A 96 14.92 1.18 -14.20
C ILE A 96 15.41 2.34 -13.33
N LEU A 97 14.69 2.64 -12.24
CA LEU A 97 15.07 3.71 -11.33
C LEU A 97 16.36 3.40 -10.57
N ARG A 98 16.58 2.14 -10.14
CA ARG A 98 17.83 1.73 -9.47
C ARG A 98 19.05 1.85 -10.39
N ASP A 99 18.86 1.59 -11.68
CA ASP A 99 19.96 1.71 -12.66
C ASP A 99 20.31 3.18 -12.99
N ALA A 100 19.41 4.13 -12.66
CA ALA A 100 19.55 5.53 -13.03
C ALA A 100 20.21 6.41 -11.95
N VAL A 101 20.15 5.99 -10.67
CA VAL A 101 20.59 6.82 -9.54
C VAL A 101 21.33 6.01 -8.48
N PRO A 102 22.19 6.66 -7.66
CA PRO A 102 23.00 5.96 -6.65
C PRO A 102 22.20 5.40 -5.49
N ALA A 103 21.09 6.04 -5.10
CA ALA A 103 20.27 5.61 -3.99
C ALA A 103 18.77 5.82 -4.25
N ILE A 104 17.96 4.84 -3.84
CA ILE A 104 16.52 4.82 -4.04
C ILE A 104 15.80 4.31 -2.79
N GLU A 105 14.72 4.97 -2.42
CA GLU A 105 13.72 4.47 -1.48
C GLU A 105 12.45 4.11 -2.24
N VAL A 106 12.09 2.85 -2.27
CA VAL A 106 10.78 2.41 -2.78
C VAL A 106 9.73 2.68 -1.70
N TYR A 107 9.07 3.84 -1.82
CA TYR A 107 8.11 4.32 -0.83
C TYR A 107 6.77 3.58 -0.90
N SER A 108 6.29 3.28 -2.12
CA SER A 108 5.07 2.51 -2.36
C SER A 108 5.21 1.63 -3.61
N ILE A 109 4.12 0.97 -4.00
CA ILE A 109 4.07 0.17 -5.24
C ILE A 109 4.21 1.04 -6.50
N ASP A 110 3.92 2.32 -6.41
CA ASP A 110 3.86 3.28 -7.52
C ASP A 110 4.69 4.54 -7.31
N GLU A 111 5.38 4.69 -6.17
CA GLU A 111 6.20 5.86 -5.85
C GLU A 111 7.59 5.47 -5.33
N ALA A 112 8.61 6.20 -5.77
CA ALA A 112 9.97 6.09 -5.24
C ALA A 112 10.63 7.45 -5.08
N PHE A 113 11.39 7.63 -3.98
CA PHE A 113 12.30 8.74 -3.82
C PHE A 113 13.69 8.35 -4.31
N LEU A 114 14.32 9.26 -5.03
CA LEU A 114 15.66 9.11 -5.62
C LEU A 114 16.60 10.15 -5.04
N GLU A 115 17.82 9.76 -4.75
CA GLU A 115 18.91 10.70 -4.53
C GLU A 115 19.54 11.04 -5.88
N LEU A 116 19.57 12.33 -6.23
CA LEU A 116 20.07 12.77 -7.52
C LEU A 116 21.58 13.07 -7.46
N PRO A 117 22.38 12.60 -8.44
CA PRO A 117 23.75 13.05 -8.60
C PRO A 117 23.84 14.59 -8.76
N PRO A 118 24.94 15.23 -8.39
CA PRO A 118 25.10 16.69 -8.54
C PRO A 118 24.87 17.21 -9.97
N ALA A 119 25.27 16.45 -10.99
CA ALA A 119 25.13 16.79 -12.40
C ALA A 119 23.76 16.41 -12.99
N PHE A 120 22.81 15.92 -12.18
CA PHE A 120 21.49 15.53 -12.68
C PHE A 120 20.62 16.78 -12.87
N GLU A 121 20.26 17.05 -14.11
CA GLU A 121 19.43 18.18 -14.50
C GLU A 121 17.98 17.76 -14.80
N GLU A 122 17.10 18.73 -15.03
CA GLU A 122 15.71 18.47 -15.39
C GLU A 122 15.60 17.65 -16.69
N GLU A 123 16.51 17.84 -17.64
CA GLU A 123 16.53 17.06 -18.88
C GLU A 123 16.78 15.58 -18.62
N ASN A 124 17.67 15.21 -17.71
CA ASN A 124 17.88 13.81 -17.31
C ASN A 124 16.62 13.19 -16.71
N ALA A 125 15.81 13.99 -15.98
CA ALA A 125 14.52 13.53 -15.47
C ALA A 125 13.52 13.31 -16.63
N ARG A 126 13.53 14.14 -17.68
CA ARG A 126 12.71 13.95 -18.89
C ARG A 126 13.12 12.69 -19.65
N GLU A 127 14.40 12.46 -19.82
CA GLU A 127 14.94 11.24 -20.43
C GLU A 127 14.53 10.00 -19.63
N LEU A 128 14.73 10.02 -18.31
CA LEU A 128 14.34 8.93 -17.42
C LEU A 128 12.83 8.64 -17.51
N ARG A 129 12.00 9.68 -17.52
CA ARG A 129 10.55 9.56 -17.72
C ARG A 129 10.21 8.91 -19.07
N GLY A 130 10.90 9.33 -20.14
CA GLY A 130 10.77 8.76 -21.48
C GLY A 130 11.17 7.28 -21.53
N LYS A 131 12.29 6.93 -20.91
CA LYS A 131 12.80 5.54 -20.80
C LYS A 131 11.79 4.63 -20.05
N ILE A 132 11.25 5.09 -18.91
CA ILE A 132 10.25 4.32 -18.17
C ILE A 132 9.01 4.07 -19.04
N LEU A 133 8.48 5.09 -19.70
CA LEU A 133 7.33 4.95 -20.58
C LEU A 133 7.62 3.99 -21.75
N GLN A 134 8.78 4.13 -22.41
CA GLN A 134 9.15 3.27 -23.53
C GLN A 134 9.32 1.80 -23.15
N TRP A 135 9.91 1.52 -21.97
CA TRP A 135 10.25 0.16 -21.57
C TRP A 135 9.13 -0.56 -20.84
N THR A 136 8.23 0.17 -20.19
CA THR A 136 7.17 -0.43 -19.36
C THR A 136 5.74 -0.07 -19.80
N GLY A 137 5.58 0.94 -20.65
CA GLY A 137 4.27 1.50 -20.97
C GLY A 137 3.64 2.31 -19.83
N ILE A 138 4.32 2.48 -18.69
CA ILE A 138 3.79 3.18 -17.51
C ILE A 138 4.20 4.66 -17.56
N PRO A 139 3.23 5.59 -17.66
CA PRO A 139 3.54 7.01 -17.58
C PRO A 139 3.83 7.44 -16.14
N VAL A 140 4.89 8.23 -15.93
CA VAL A 140 5.26 8.75 -14.62
C VAL A 140 5.30 10.28 -14.62
N CYS A 141 5.22 10.88 -13.43
CA CYS A 141 5.60 12.27 -13.19
C CYS A 141 6.76 12.33 -12.19
N ILE A 142 7.63 13.34 -12.36
CA ILE A 142 8.84 13.52 -11.55
C ILE A 142 8.82 14.93 -10.94
N GLY A 143 8.96 14.99 -9.62
CA GLY A 143 9.13 16.24 -8.88
C GLY A 143 10.47 16.26 -8.20
N ILE A 144 11.27 17.31 -8.42
CA ILE A 144 12.63 17.48 -7.88
C ILE A 144 12.63 18.58 -6.83
N ALA A 145 13.29 18.36 -5.69
CA ALA A 145 13.47 19.37 -4.66
C ALA A 145 14.59 18.97 -3.66
N ARG A 146 14.83 19.81 -2.65
CA ARG A 146 15.84 19.56 -1.59
C ARG A 146 15.36 18.63 -0.48
N THR A 147 14.04 18.46 -0.31
CA THR A 147 13.46 17.62 0.73
C THR A 147 12.38 16.71 0.17
N LYS A 148 12.06 15.62 0.87
CA LYS A 148 11.00 14.68 0.45
C LYS A 148 9.64 15.37 0.36
N LEU A 149 9.32 16.27 1.31
CA LEU A 149 8.06 17.02 1.30
C LEU A 149 7.95 17.91 0.07
N LEU A 150 8.98 18.68 -0.22
CA LEU A 150 9.03 19.55 -1.39
C LEU A 150 9.04 18.76 -2.70
N ALA A 151 9.72 17.59 -2.77
CA ALA A 151 9.70 16.72 -3.95
C ALA A 151 8.29 16.19 -4.23
N LYS A 152 7.52 15.83 -3.19
CA LYS A 152 6.09 15.47 -3.35
C LYS A 152 5.23 16.66 -3.78
N PHE A 153 5.48 17.83 -3.26
CA PHE A 153 4.78 19.05 -3.67
C PHE A 153 5.08 19.38 -5.14
N ALA A 154 6.35 19.30 -5.55
CA ALA A 154 6.79 19.46 -6.94
C ALA A 154 6.13 18.43 -7.88
N ASN A 155 6.09 17.17 -7.49
CA ASN A 155 5.43 16.10 -8.26
C ASN A 155 3.93 16.37 -8.43
N ARG A 156 3.26 16.82 -7.37
CA ARG A 156 1.84 17.23 -7.45
C ARG A 156 1.64 18.37 -8.46
N HIS A 157 2.55 19.35 -8.47
CA HIS A 157 2.52 20.45 -9.46
C HIS A 157 2.72 19.91 -10.88
N ALA A 158 3.74 19.06 -11.10
CA ALA A 158 3.99 18.38 -12.37
C ALA A 158 2.76 17.62 -12.90
N LYS A 159 2.06 16.89 -12.01
CA LYS A 159 0.83 16.15 -12.35
C LYS A 159 -0.34 17.03 -12.76
N LYS A 160 -0.53 18.15 -12.05
CA LYS A 160 -1.65 19.09 -12.34
C LYS A 160 -1.42 19.87 -13.61
N ASN A 161 -0.17 20.21 -13.91
CA ASN A 161 0.22 21.09 -15.01
C ASN A 161 1.03 20.36 -16.08
N LYS A 162 0.63 19.12 -16.43
CA LYS A 162 1.37 18.25 -17.38
C LYS A 162 1.64 18.90 -18.75
N GLN A 163 0.72 19.71 -19.24
CA GLN A 163 0.88 20.42 -20.53
C GLN A 163 2.05 21.42 -20.49
N MET A 164 2.23 22.11 -19.37
CA MET A 164 3.32 23.09 -19.19
C MET A 164 4.63 22.43 -18.78
N THR A 165 4.59 21.46 -17.88
CA THR A 165 5.79 20.86 -17.27
C THR A 165 6.32 19.65 -18.04
N GLY A 166 5.53 19.09 -18.96
CA GLY A 166 5.84 17.80 -19.57
C GLY A 166 5.85 16.63 -18.58
N GLY A 167 5.30 16.84 -17.35
CA GLY A 167 5.29 15.84 -16.28
C GLY A 167 6.57 15.80 -15.44
N VAL A 168 7.49 16.76 -15.60
CA VAL A 168 8.69 16.96 -14.78
C VAL A 168 8.68 18.36 -14.21
N PHE A 169 9.05 18.54 -12.96
CA PHE A 169 9.14 19.86 -12.35
C PHE A 169 10.23 19.89 -11.28
N ASP A 170 11.20 20.80 -11.47
CA ASP A 170 12.25 21.07 -10.49
C ASP A 170 11.90 22.30 -9.66
N PHE A 171 11.47 22.06 -8.43
CA PHE A 171 11.14 23.12 -7.48
C PHE A 171 12.38 23.89 -7.01
N SER A 172 13.57 23.27 -7.01
CA SER A 172 14.80 23.89 -6.49
C SER A 172 15.37 24.97 -7.41
N THR A 173 15.01 24.95 -8.69
CA THR A 173 15.44 25.93 -9.71
C THR A 173 14.35 26.90 -10.10
N TYR A 174 13.13 26.69 -9.59
CA TYR A 174 12.00 27.54 -9.93
C TYR A 174 12.17 28.95 -9.34
N TRP A 175 11.95 29.97 -10.14
CA TRP A 175 12.26 31.36 -9.81
C TRP A 175 11.30 31.99 -8.78
N ASP A 176 10.07 31.48 -8.68
CA ASP A 176 9.02 32.02 -7.78
C ASP A 176 8.26 30.89 -7.06
N PRO A 177 8.92 30.20 -6.10
CA PRO A 177 8.30 29.07 -5.39
C PRO A 177 7.10 29.49 -4.53
N GLU A 178 7.04 30.74 -4.04
CA GLU A 178 5.96 31.24 -3.20
C GLU A 178 4.64 31.33 -3.96
N SER A 179 4.68 31.66 -5.26
CA SER A 179 3.49 31.70 -6.11
C SER A 179 2.75 30.36 -6.20
N LEU A 180 3.47 29.26 -6.02
CA LEU A 180 2.90 27.91 -5.99
C LEU A 180 2.26 27.54 -4.65
N MET A 181 2.62 28.28 -3.59
CA MET A 181 2.24 27.98 -2.21
C MET A 181 1.12 28.90 -1.69
N VAL A 182 0.98 30.10 -2.24
CA VAL A 182 0.08 31.14 -1.73
C VAL A 182 -1.39 30.71 -1.72
N ASP A 183 -1.84 30.03 -2.77
CA ASP A 183 -3.21 29.54 -2.90
C ASP A 183 -3.35 28.04 -2.61
N ALA A 184 -2.24 27.33 -2.33
CA ALA A 184 -2.27 25.91 -2.06
C ALA A 184 -2.74 25.66 -0.62
N PRO A 185 -3.86 24.93 -0.39
CA PRO A 185 -4.30 24.61 0.96
C PRO A 185 -3.33 23.66 1.66
N CYS A 186 -3.24 23.73 3.00
CA CYS A 186 -2.30 22.90 3.77
C CYS A 186 -2.46 21.39 3.53
N ASP A 187 -3.67 20.89 3.22
CA ASP A 187 -3.89 19.48 2.88
C ASP A 187 -3.34 19.08 1.49
N ALA A 188 -2.76 20.04 0.78
CA ALA A 188 -1.93 19.78 -0.40
C ALA A 188 -0.58 19.15 -0.05
N LEU A 189 -0.11 19.35 1.18
CA LEU A 189 1.16 18.81 1.67
C LEU A 189 1.04 17.35 2.08
N TRP A 190 2.05 16.59 1.76
CA TRP A 190 2.20 15.23 2.25
C TRP A 190 2.28 15.22 3.79
N GLY A 191 1.55 14.32 4.45
CA GLY A 191 1.50 14.23 5.90
C GLY A 191 0.46 15.16 6.56
N VAL A 192 -0.15 16.08 5.81
CA VAL A 192 -1.21 16.95 6.30
C VAL A 192 -2.58 16.42 5.83
N ALA A 193 -3.24 15.66 6.68
CA ALA A 193 -4.61 15.20 6.42
C ALA A 193 -5.63 16.31 6.76
N LYS A 194 -6.90 16.13 6.35
CA LYS A 194 -7.97 17.10 6.61
C LYS A 194 -8.13 17.52 8.07
N ASN A 195 -7.93 16.59 9.02
CA ASN A 195 -7.98 16.91 10.44
C ASN A 195 -6.79 17.80 10.85
N THR A 196 -5.59 17.49 10.40
CA THR A 196 -4.38 18.30 10.62
C THR A 196 -4.53 19.70 10.01
N ALA A 197 -5.05 19.79 8.77
CA ALA A 197 -5.31 21.07 8.13
C ALA A 197 -6.34 21.92 8.90
N ARG A 198 -7.38 21.26 9.46
CA ARG A 198 -8.36 21.94 10.34
C ARG A 198 -7.71 22.45 11.64
N ASP A 199 -6.79 21.69 12.23
CA ASP A 199 -6.10 22.12 13.45
C ASP A 199 -5.13 23.28 13.15
N LEU A 200 -4.45 23.27 12.01
CA LEU A 200 -3.69 24.42 11.50
C LEU A 200 -4.57 25.66 11.30
N SER A 201 -5.77 25.51 10.71
CA SER A 201 -6.66 26.63 10.50
C SER A 201 -7.15 27.32 11.77
N LYS A 202 -7.21 26.59 12.90
CA LYS A 202 -7.54 27.16 14.23
C LYS A 202 -6.49 28.15 14.76
N ILE A 203 -5.25 27.98 14.29
CA ILE A 203 -4.12 28.88 14.64
C ILE A 203 -3.79 29.87 13.50
N GLY A 204 -4.73 30.05 12.55
CA GLY A 204 -4.61 31.01 11.46
C GLY A 204 -3.85 30.55 10.23
N ILE A 205 -3.42 29.29 10.15
CA ILE A 205 -2.63 28.72 9.05
C ILE A 205 -3.57 27.93 8.11
N ARG A 206 -3.78 28.40 6.88
CA ARG A 206 -4.69 27.82 5.90
C ARG A 206 -3.98 27.37 4.63
N THR A 207 -2.93 28.10 4.22
CA THR A 207 -2.17 27.85 2.98
C THR A 207 -0.80 27.28 3.28
N VAL A 208 -0.17 26.70 2.25
CA VAL A 208 1.20 26.19 2.34
C VAL A 208 2.18 27.29 2.63
N LEU A 209 1.99 28.50 2.04
CA LEU A 209 2.86 29.66 2.31
C LEU A 209 2.74 30.14 3.75
N GLU A 210 1.51 30.25 4.28
CA GLU A 210 1.29 30.59 5.68
C GLU A 210 1.94 29.57 6.62
N PHE A 211 1.88 28.28 6.27
CA PHE A 211 2.54 27.23 7.05
C PHE A 211 4.08 27.32 6.99
N GLN A 212 4.63 27.67 5.82
CA GLN A 212 6.08 27.89 5.65
C GLN A 212 6.59 29.05 6.54
N HIS A 213 5.85 30.14 6.63
CA HIS A 213 6.22 31.33 7.39
C HIS A 213 5.76 31.30 8.87
N ALA A 214 5.08 30.22 9.29
CA ALA A 214 4.57 30.13 10.66
C ALA A 214 5.69 30.02 11.68
N ASP A 215 5.42 30.50 12.92
CA ASP A 215 6.33 30.31 14.05
C ASP A 215 6.50 28.80 14.34
N PRO A 216 7.74 28.26 14.25
CA PRO A 216 8.01 26.84 14.52
C PRO A 216 7.54 26.38 15.90
N THR A 217 7.58 27.27 16.90
CA THR A 217 7.13 26.96 18.25
C THR A 217 5.62 26.77 18.34
N ALA A 218 4.86 27.61 17.64
CA ALA A 218 3.40 27.48 17.54
C ALA A 218 3.00 26.20 16.78
N VAL A 219 3.69 25.88 15.67
CA VAL A 219 3.50 24.65 14.92
C VAL A 219 3.77 23.43 15.80
N ARG A 220 4.91 23.39 16.50
CA ARG A 220 5.26 22.29 17.40
C ARG A 220 4.27 22.12 18.55
N ARG A 221 3.76 23.22 19.11
CA ARG A 221 2.72 23.16 20.16
C ARG A 221 1.42 22.58 19.66
N SER A 222 1.03 22.87 18.41
CA SER A 222 -0.23 22.42 17.82
C SER A 222 -0.16 21.00 17.28
N LEU A 223 0.92 20.62 16.57
CA LEU A 223 1.04 19.39 15.80
C LEU A 223 2.15 18.45 16.34
N GLY A 224 2.84 18.81 17.40
CA GLY A 224 3.95 18.03 17.96
C GLY A 224 5.19 18.00 17.05
N VAL A 225 6.07 17.04 17.30
CA VAL A 225 7.34 16.87 16.57
C VAL A 225 7.13 16.58 15.07
N VAL A 226 6.00 15.96 14.71
CA VAL A 226 5.68 15.66 13.29
C VAL A 226 5.41 16.96 12.54
N GLY A 227 4.63 17.87 13.13
CA GLY A 227 4.36 19.18 12.53
C GLY A 227 5.65 20.01 12.38
N GLU A 228 6.52 20.01 13.40
CA GLU A 228 7.81 20.70 13.32
C GLU A 228 8.68 20.15 12.20
N ARG A 229 8.76 18.81 12.03
CA ARG A 229 9.51 18.20 10.93
C ARG A 229 8.95 18.60 9.56
N LEU A 230 7.63 18.58 9.39
CA LEU A 230 6.99 19.03 8.15
C LEU A 230 7.31 20.51 7.85
N HIS A 231 7.26 21.37 8.87
CA HIS A 231 7.61 22.78 8.72
C HIS A 231 9.09 22.96 8.30
N ARG A 232 10.02 22.22 8.91
CA ARG A 232 11.44 22.25 8.52
C ARG A 232 11.68 21.74 7.12
N GLU A 233 11.04 20.62 6.74
CA GLU A 233 11.08 20.07 5.37
C GLU A 233 10.57 21.08 4.32
N LEU A 234 9.49 21.81 4.63
CA LEU A 234 8.94 22.85 3.77
C LEU A 234 9.88 24.04 3.62
N ASN A 235 10.70 24.32 4.63
CA ASN A 235 11.75 25.35 4.63
C ASN A 235 13.09 24.83 4.06
N GLY A 236 13.11 23.68 3.38
CA GLY A 236 14.29 23.14 2.72
C GLY A 236 15.30 22.44 3.65
N ILE A 237 14.94 22.20 4.91
CA ILE A 237 15.78 21.51 5.90
C ILE A 237 15.32 20.05 5.97
N SER A 238 16.10 19.14 5.36
CA SER A 238 15.77 17.71 5.35
C SER A 238 15.76 17.13 6.77
N CYS A 239 14.64 16.49 7.11
CA CYS A 239 14.43 15.77 8.38
C CYS A 239 14.13 14.28 8.13
N LEU A 240 13.95 13.89 6.88
CA LEU A 240 13.60 12.55 6.43
C LEU A 240 14.68 12.06 5.46
N GLU A 241 15.55 11.18 5.95
CA GLU A 241 16.56 10.54 5.10
C GLU A 241 15.92 9.48 4.20
N LEU A 242 16.64 9.05 3.14
CA LEU A 242 16.23 7.93 2.31
C LEU A 242 16.33 6.63 3.10
N GLU A 243 15.24 5.87 3.15
CA GLU A 243 15.18 4.54 3.72
C GLU A 243 15.46 3.49 2.63
N GLU A 244 16.74 3.27 2.31
CA GLU A 244 17.15 2.28 1.29
C GLU A 244 16.79 0.85 1.68
N MET A 245 16.81 0.54 2.97
CA MET A 245 16.36 -0.72 3.55
C MET A 245 15.20 -0.44 4.52
N PRO A 246 14.04 -1.08 4.30
CA PRO A 246 12.94 -0.93 5.23
C PRO A 246 13.33 -1.46 6.62
N PRO A 247 12.92 -0.75 7.70
CA PRO A 247 13.19 -1.20 9.06
C PRO A 247 12.59 -2.59 9.32
N PRO A 248 13.15 -3.37 10.27
CA PRO A 248 12.62 -4.68 10.63
C PRO A 248 11.12 -4.63 10.94
N ARG A 249 10.40 -5.61 10.44
CA ARG A 249 8.95 -5.68 10.66
C ARG A 249 8.64 -5.92 12.12
N LYS A 250 7.79 -5.08 12.71
CA LYS A 250 7.31 -5.21 14.09
C LYS A 250 6.12 -6.16 14.22
N GLY A 251 5.42 -6.42 13.13
CA GLY A 251 4.27 -7.32 13.10
C GLY A 251 3.80 -7.64 11.68
N VAL A 252 3.04 -8.72 11.57
CA VAL A 252 2.38 -9.18 10.35
C VAL A 252 0.90 -9.37 10.64
N MET A 253 0.04 -8.63 9.96
CA MET A 253 -1.40 -8.77 10.04
C MET A 253 -1.95 -9.44 8.77
N ALA A 254 -2.88 -10.39 8.96
CA ALA A 254 -3.73 -10.91 7.90
C ALA A 254 -5.20 -10.77 8.29
N SER A 255 -5.97 -10.05 7.49
CA SER A 255 -7.40 -9.83 7.75
C SER A 255 -8.14 -9.58 6.45
N ARG A 256 -9.41 -9.95 6.41
CA ARG A 256 -10.29 -9.62 5.28
C ARG A 256 -11.72 -9.37 5.74
N SER A 257 -12.39 -8.47 5.04
CA SER A 257 -13.83 -8.33 5.12
C SER A 257 -14.51 -9.41 4.27
N PHE A 258 -15.57 -9.98 4.77
CA PHE A 258 -16.36 -10.99 4.05
C PHE A 258 -17.24 -10.35 2.97
N GLY A 259 -17.51 -11.08 1.90
CA GLY A 259 -18.49 -10.68 0.88
C GLY A 259 -19.90 -10.57 1.45
N SER A 260 -20.29 -11.57 2.24
CA SER A 260 -21.54 -11.62 3.03
C SER A 260 -21.19 -11.71 4.52
N PRO A 261 -22.05 -11.20 5.44
CA PRO A 261 -21.84 -11.38 6.88
C PRO A 261 -21.82 -12.87 7.26
N ILE A 262 -20.99 -13.21 8.24
CA ILE A 262 -20.86 -14.55 8.81
C ILE A 262 -21.39 -14.55 10.24
N GLU A 263 -22.17 -15.57 10.61
CA GLU A 263 -22.76 -15.73 11.92
C GLU A 263 -22.27 -16.98 12.65
N LYS A 264 -21.90 -18.04 11.89
CA LYS A 264 -21.47 -19.31 12.44
C LYS A 264 -20.00 -19.30 12.84
N ILE A 265 -19.69 -19.90 14.00
CA ILE A 265 -18.31 -19.97 14.50
C ILE A 265 -17.43 -20.83 13.60
N GLU A 266 -17.97 -21.91 13.01
CA GLU A 266 -17.23 -22.81 12.15
C GLU A 266 -16.69 -22.10 10.90
N ASP A 267 -17.51 -21.24 10.28
CA ASP A 267 -17.12 -20.41 9.12
C ASP A 267 -16.05 -19.38 9.53
N LEU A 268 -16.11 -18.84 10.75
CA LEU A 268 -15.11 -17.92 11.30
C LEU A 268 -13.80 -18.64 11.62
N GLU A 269 -13.84 -19.85 12.17
CA GLU A 269 -12.66 -20.68 12.45
C GLU A 269 -11.92 -21.02 11.15
N GLU A 270 -12.64 -21.41 10.10
CA GLU A 270 -12.07 -21.69 8.78
C GLU A 270 -11.39 -20.43 8.19
N ALA A 271 -12.07 -19.29 8.23
CA ALA A 271 -11.50 -18.02 7.76
C ALA A 271 -10.27 -17.60 8.56
N LEU A 272 -10.33 -17.75 9.90
CA LEU A 272 -9.22 -17.44 10.80
C LEU A 272 -8.00 -18.34 10.51
N ALA A 273 -8.19 -19.64 10.34
CA ALA A 273 -7.13 -20.59 10.02
C ALA A 273 -6.40 -20.20 8.72
N ASN A 274 -7.14 -19.76 7.71
CA ASN A 274 -6.57 -19.24 6.46
C ASN A 274 -5.76 -17.96 6.67
N HIS A 275 -6.23 -17.05 7.53
CA HIS A 275 -5.49 -15.83 7.83
C HIS A 275 -4.22 -16.10 8.64
N VAL A 276 -4.29 -17.00 9.62
CA VAL A 276 -3.12 -17.44 10.39
C VAL A 276 -2.09 -18.10 9.48
N ALA A 277 -2.50 -19.02 8.59
CA ALA A 277 -1.58 -19.66 7.65
C ALA A 277 -0.85 -18.64 6.75
N ARG A 278 -1.56 -17.61 6.26
CA ARG A 278 -0.95 -16.54 5.47
C ARG A 278 -0.01 -15.66 6.29
N ALA A 279 -0.37 -15.34 7.53
CA ALA A 279 0.46 -14.52 8.39
C ALA A 279 1.73 -15.27 8.79
N SER A 280 1.62 -16.54 9.21
CA SER A 280 2.76 -17.39 9.61
C SER A 280 3.72 -17.65 8.46
N ALA A 281 3.22 -17.97 7.26
CA ALA A 281 4.06 -18.12 6.06
C ALA A 281 4.85 -16.83 5.76
N LYS A 282 4.21 -15.66 5.94
CA LYS A 282 4.89 -14.38 5.75
C LYS A 282 5.93 -14.10 6.84
N VAL A 283 5.68 -14.45 8.09
CA VAL A 283 6.66 -14.36 9.19
C VAL A 283 7.87 -15.24 8.89
N ARG A 284 7.66 -16.52 8.50
CA ARG A 284 8.74 -17.46 8.13
C ARG A 284 9.54 -16.97 6.92
N ARG A 285 8.87 -16.39 5.90
CA ARG A 285 9.55 -15.84 4.71
C ARG A 285 10.58 -14.76 5.05
N PHE A 286 10.40 -14.05 6.17
CA PHE A 286 11.34 -13.04 6.66
C PHE A 286 12.33 -13.59 7.70
N GLY A 287 12.38 -14.90 7.97
CA GLY A 287 13.23 -15.48 9.00
C GLY A 287 12.87 -15.01 10.41
N LEU A 288 11.59 -14.74 10.67
CA LEU A 288 11.12 -14.19 11.94
C LEU A 288 10.23 -15.19 12.71
N LEU A 289 10.15 -14.99 14.02
CA LEU A 289 9.23 -15.66 14.93
C LEU A 289 8.35 -14.63 15.63
N ALA A 290 7.07 -14.94 15.87
CA ALA A 290 6.17 -14.11 16.63
C ALA A 290 6.21 -14.47 18.12
N THR A 291 6.20 -13.46 18.99
CA THR A 291 6.06 -13.65 20.44
C THR A 291 4.67 -13.29 20.94
N HIS A 292 3.84 -12.66 20.10
CA HIS A 292 2.48 -12.26 20.45
C HIS A 292 1.53 -12.56 19.30
N LEU A 293 0.34 -13.08 19.63
CA LEU A 293 -0.74 -13.34 18.71
C LEU A 293 -1.99 -12.60 19.20
N GLU A 294 -2.61 -11.81 18.33
CA GLU A 294 -3.88 -11.12 18.57
C GLU A 294 -4.85 -11.47 17.45
N ILE A 295 -6.11 -11.66 17.80
CA ILE A 295 -7.21 -11.80 16.86
C ILE A 295 -8.27 -10.75 17.11
N PHE A 296 -9.05 -10.44 16.09
CA PHE A 296 -10.19 -9.52 16.22
C PHE A 296 -11.35 -9.91 15.31
N LEU A 297 -12.55 -9.55 15.74
CA LEU A 297 -13.79 -9.64 14.98
C LEU A 297 -14.39 -8.24 14.81
N GLN A 298 -15.11 -8.02 13.70
CA GLN A 298 -15.82 -6.77 13.50
C GLN A 298 -17.16 -7.00 12.79
N THR A 299 -18.22 -6.38 13.30
CA THR A 299 -19.50 -6.22 12.60
C THR A 299 -19.42 -5.06 11.58
N ASN A 300 -20.46 -4.85 10.80
CA ASN A 300 -20.48 -3.77 9.80
C ASN A 300 -20.97 -2.46 10.43
N ARG A 301 -20.04 -1.56 10.75
CA ARG A 301 -20.33 -0.24 11.34
C ARG A 301 -21.22 0.68 10.48
N PHE A 302 -21.40 0.36 9.20
CA PHE A 302 -22.26 1.12 8.29
C PHE A 302 -23.71 0.64 8.31
N ARG A 303 -24.00 -0.51 8.93
CA ARG A 303 -25.35 -1.00 9.20
C ARG A 303 -25.73 -0.66 10.62
N LYS A 304 -26.34 0.49 10.81
CA LYS A 304 -26.72 1.00 12.14
C LYS A 304 -27.83 0.19 12.80
N GLU A 305 -28.62 -0.52 12.01
CA GLU A 305 -29.69 -1.40 12.42
C GLU A 305 -29.21 -2.74 13.01
N ASP A 306 -27.99 -3.18 12.63
CA ASP A 306 -27.41 -4.41 13.16
C ASP A 306 -26.70 -4.12 14.51
N PRO A 307 -26.78 -5.03 15.51
CA PRO A 307 -26.00 -4.93 16.73
C PRO A 307 -24.49 -4.82 16.43
N GLN A 308 -23.82 -3.88 17.10
CA GLN A 308 -22.39 -3.63 16.87
C GLN A 308 -21.52 -4.32 17.92
N TYR A 309 -20.49 -5.04 17.44
CA TYR A 309 -19.53 -5.74 18.28
C TYR A 309 -18.16 -5.83 17.60
N HIS A 310 -17.12 -5.30 18.25
CA HIS A 310 -15.78 -5.17 17.70
C HIS A 310 -14.72 -5.62 18.72
N PRO A 311 -14.72 -6.89 19.14
CA PRO A 311 -13.76 -7.39 20.11
C PRO A 311 -12.39 -7.62 19.47
N SER A 312 -11.34 -7.48 20.29
CA SER A 312 -10.01 -8.04 20.04
C SER A 312 -9.50 -8.71 21.32
N ILE A 313 -8.67 -9.72 21.15
CA ILE A 313 -7.97 -10.41 22.23
C ILE A 313 -6.61 -10.86 21.73
N GLY A 314 -5.59 -10.75 22.59
CA GLY A 314 -4.25 -11.20 22.30
C GLY A 314 -3.62 -11.89 23.50
N MET A 315 -2.60 -12.68 23.21
CA MET A 315 -1.77 -13.31 24.24
C MET A 315 -0.30 -13.35 23.84
N THR A 316 0.56 -13.30 24.82
CA THR A 316 1.99 -13.61 24.62
C THR A 316 2.15 -15.12 24.48
N LEU A 317 2.83 -15.55 23.43
CA LEU A 317 3.09 -16.96 23.19
C LEU A 317 4.10 -17.50 24.22
N PRO A 318 3.94 -18.74 24.71
CA PRO A 318 4.89 -19.33 25.67
C PRO A 318 6.31 -19.39 25.11
N THR A 319 6.46 -19.58 23.79
CA THR A 319 7.71 -19.54 23.05
C THR A 319 7.52 -18.77 21.75
N PRO A 320 8.52 -18.00 21.27
CA PRO A 320 8.51 -17.41 19.93
C PRO A 320 8.23 -18.48 18.87
N ASN A 321 7.26 -18.24 18.01
CA ASN A 321 6.70 -19.27 17.15
C ASN A 321 6.35 -18.75 15.76
N ALA A 322 6.49 -19.61 14.74
CA ALA A 322 6.00 -19.40 13.39
C ALA A 322 5.32 -20.67 12.82
N SER A 323 5.07 -21.69 13.67
CA SER A 323 4.36 -22.90 13.26
C SER A 323 2.88 -22.60 12.99
N THR A 324 2.46 -22.89 11.78
CA THR A 324 1.08 -22.66 11.34
C THR A 324 0.07 -23.43 12.20
N SER A 325 0.38 -24.68 12.56
CA SER A 325 -0.54 -25.52 13.35
C SER A 325 -0.75 -25.01 14.77
N GLU A 326 0.33 -24.60 15.43
CA GLU A 326 0.24 -24.11 16.82
C GLU A 326 -0.42 -22.74 16.88
N LEU A 327 -0.09 -21.85 15.93
CA LEU A 327 -0.74 -20.55 15.86
C LEU A 327 -2.23 -20.66 15.52
N ILE A 328 -2.66 -21.64 14.69
CA ILE A 328 -4.09 -21.90 14.44
C ILE A 328 -4.78 -22.41 15.71
N ALA A 329 -4.17 -23.33 16.45
CA ALA A 329 -4.73 -23.86 17.70
C ALA A 329 -4.96 -22.71 18.70
N THR A 330 -3.93 -21.92 18.96
CA THR A 330 -4.01 -20.73 19.82
C THR A 330 -5.06 -19.73 19.35
N ALA A 331 -5.10 -19.43 18.06
CA ALA A 331 -6.07 -18.47 17.51
C ALA A 331 -7.52 -18.96 17.65
N ARG A 332 -7.78 -20.27 17.56
CA ARG A 332 -9.11 -20.86 17.78
C ARG A 332 -9.58 -20.74 19.23
N GLU A 333 -8.69 -21.01 20.18
CA GLU A 333 -9.00 -20.84 21.61
C GLU A 333 -9.38 -19.37 21.90
N LEU A 334 -8.64 -18.43 21.38
CA LEU A 334 -8.94 -17.02 21.51
C LEU A 334 -10.26 -16.64 20.82
N LEU A 335 -10.56 -17.22 19.64
CA LEU A 335 -11.81 -16.97 18.94
C LEU A 335 -13.02 -17.43 19.76
N GLN A 336 -12.95 -18.61 20.38
CA GLN A 336 -14.02 -19.12 21.24
C GLN A 336 -14.31 -18.20 22.41
N SER A 337 -13.30 -17.51 22.95
CA SER A 337 -13.48 -16.57 24.07
C SER A 337 -14.16 -15.25 23.67
N ILE A 338 -14.02 -14.80 22.44
CA ILE A 338 -14.62 -13.52 21.97
C ILE A 338 -15.82 -13.68 21.05
N TYR A 339 -16.09 -14.90 20.59
CA TYR A 339 -17.25 -15.14 19.75
C TYR A 339 -18.55 -14.97 20.55
N ARG A 340 -19.53 -14.31 19.94
CA ARG A 340 -20.89 -14.21 20.47
C ARG A 340 -21.91 -14.58 19.39
N PRO A 341 -22.84 -15.51 19.66
CA PRO A 341 -23.90 -15.83 18.70
C PRO A 341 -24.85 -14.64 18.52
N GLY A 342 -25.51 -14.59 17.36
CA GLY A 342 -26.47 -13.53 17.03
C GLY A 342 -25.86 -12.25 16.43
N TYR A 343 -24.54 -12.15 16.35
CA TYR A 343 -23.88 -11.05 15.64
C TYR A 343 -23.54 -11.41 14.19
N ARG A 344 -23.69 -10.44 13.29
CA ARG A 344 -23.37 -10.55 11.86
C ARG A 344 -21.97 -10.01 11.60
N TYR A 345 -20.96 -10.89 11.68
CA TYR A 345 -19.56 -10.50 11.51
C TYR A 345 -19.24 -10.17 10.07
N LYS A 346 -18.60 -9.03 9.87
CA LYS A 346 -18.16 -8.51 8.56
C LYS A 346 -16.69 -8.76 8.30
N LYS A 347 -15.86 -8.87 9.34
CA LYS A 347 -14.41 -9.00 9.22
C LYS A 347 -13.83 -9.82 10.37
N ILE A 348 -12.82 -10.65 10.04
CA ILE A 348 -11.95 -11.31 10.99
C ILE A 348 -10.48 -11.04 10.61
N GLY A 349 -9.59 -11.05 11.58
CA GLY A 349 -8.17 -10.93 11.34
C GLY A 349 -7.32 -11.46 12.47
N VAL A 350 -6.07 -11.73 12.14
CA VAL A 350 -4.99 -12.09 13.05
C VAL A 350 -3.82 -11.15 12.89
N MET A 351 -3.17 -10.79 13.98
CA MET A 351 -1.90 -10.07 14.02
C MET A 351 -0.87 -10.90 14.77
N LEU A 352 0.25 -11.18 14.13
CA LEU A 352 1.45 -11.73 14.72
C LEU A 352 2.41 -10.56 14.99
N ALA A 353 2.73 -10.31 16.26
CA ALA A 353 3.43 -9.11 16.69
C ALA A 353 4.66 -9.43 17.53
N HIS A 354 5.43 -8.39 17.87
CA HIS A 354 6.68 -8.50 18.63
C HIS A 354 7.61 -9.55 17.99
N LEU A 355 7.87 -9.35 16.69
CA LEU A 355 8.66 -10.28 15.90
C LEU A 355 10.13 -10.23 16.30
N VAL A 356 10.76 -11.42 16.43
CA VAL A 356 12.18 -11.60 16.72
C VAL A 356 12.83 -12.40 15.60
N SER A 357 14.15 -12.21 15.38
CA SER A 357 14.89 -13.01 14.40
C SER A 357 14.94 -14.48 14.83
N GLU A 358 14.69 -15.40 13.87
CA GLU A 358 14.83 -16.84 14.10
C GLU A 358 16.30 -17.21 14.38
N GLU A 359 17.27 -16.52 13.77
CA GLU A 359 18.70 -16.76 13.94
C GLU A 359 19.21 -16.27 15.29
N GLU A 360 18.66 -15.16 15.82
CA GLU A 360 19.08 -14.57 17.08
C GLU A 360 18.32 -15.14 18.29
N TYR A 361 17.27 -15.95 18.05
CA TYR A 361 16.48 -16.52 19.13
C TYR A 361 17.21 -17.66 19.83
N GLN A 362 17.45 -17.48 21.12
CA GLN A 362 17.99 -18.52 22.00
C GLN A 362 16.82 -19.26 22.68
N PRO A 363 16.61 -20.57 22.38
CA PRO A 363 15.59 -21.35 23.04
C PRO A 363 15.84 -21.48 24.56
N SER A 364 14.75 -21.45 25.33
CA SER A 364 14.83 -21.75 26.76
C SER A 364 15.07 -23.22 26.99
N LEU A 365 15.90 -23.56 27.99
CA LEU A 365 16.14 -24.95 28.41
C LEU A 365 14.88 -25.65 28.96
N PHE A 366 13.85 -24.86 29.34
CA PHE A 366 12.63 -25.37 29.99
C PHE A 366 11.44 -25.45 29.03
N THR A 367 11.60 -25.12 27.76
CA THR A 367 10.51 -25.14 26.76
C THR A 367 10.83 -26.13 25.65
N ALA A 368 9.82 -26.93 25.24
CA ALA A 368 9.96 -27.84 24.13
C ALA A 368 10.26 -27.12 22.81
N PRO A 369 11.19 -27.61 21.98
CA PRO A 369 11.52 -26.92 20.71
C PRO A 369 10.37 -27.07 19.71
N VAL A 370 9.97 -25.93 19.12
CA VAL A 370 8.95 -25.86 18.04
C VAL A 370 9.58 -26.12 16.66
N LYS A 371 10.91 -26.26 16.59
CA LYS A 371 11.71 -26.24 15.36
C LYS A 371 11.22 -27.21 14.28
N GLY A 372 10.99 -28.47 14.61
CA GLY A 372 10.58 -29.48 13.61
C GLY A 372 9.24 -29.19 12.91
N LYS A 373 8.29 -28.56 13.62
CA LYS A 373 7.00 -28.17 13.02
C LYS A 373 7.16 -26.99 12.06
N ILE A 374 8.06 -26.06 12.36
CA ILE A 374 8.38 -24.92 11.48
C ILE A 374 9.07 -25.41 10.20
N ASP A 375 9.94 -26.41 10.29
CA ASP A 375 10.63 -26.98 9.12
C ASP A 375 9.65 -27.64 8.14
N ILE A 376 8.65 -28.35 8.64
CA ILE A 376 7.55 -28.89 7.80
C ILE A 376 6.79 -27.77 7.12
N ASP A 377 6.46 -26.68 7.84
CA ASP A 377 5.78 -25.54 7.28
C ASP A 377 6.61 -24.83 6.19
N LYS A 378 7.94 -24.74 6.35
CA LYS A 378 8.85 -24.20 5.32
C LYS A 378 8.81 -25.03 4.03
N ILE A 379 8.75 -26.37 4.17
CA ILE A 379 8.62 -27.27 3.01
C ILE A 379 7.28 -27.06 2.31
N VAL A 380 6.19 -26.96 3.07
CA VAL A 380 4.85 -26.66 2.52
C VAL A 380 4.81 -25.30 1.83
N ASP A 381 5.41 -24.29 2.44
CA ASP A 381 5.52 -22.94 1.84
C ASP A 381 6.28 -22.99 0.51
N GLU A 382 7.37 -23.77 0.42
CA GLU A 382 8.18 -23.90 -0.79
C GLU A 382 7.43 -24.66 -1.90
N ILE A 383 6.72 -25.75 -1.57
CA ILE A 383 5.87 -26.47 -2.52
C ILE A 383 4.79 -25.52 -3.10
N ASN A 384 4.11 -24.77 -2.22
CA ASN A 384 3.08 -23.85 -2.64
C ASN A 384 3.64 -22.66 -3.45
N ARG A 385 4.86 -22.22 -3.19
CA ARG A 385 5.55 -21.18 -3.93
C ARG A 385 5.95 -21.62 -5.34
N ARG A 386 6.46 -22.86 -5.49
CA ARG A 386 6.96 -23.37 -6.77
C ARG A 386 5.87 -23.91 -7.67
N LEU A 387 4.90 -24.61 -7.10
CA LEU A 387 3.93 -25.41 -7.84
C LEU A 387 2.49 -24.92 -7.66
N GLY A 388 2.23 -24.10 -6.65
CA GLY A 388 0.91 -23.60 -6.33
C GLY A 388 0.59 -22.25 -6.99
N ASP A 389 -0.70 -21.98 -7.16
CA ASP A 389 -1.21 -20.64 -7.43
C ASP A 389 -1.31 -19.87 -6.09
N PRO A 390 -0.86 -18.62 -5.99
CA PRO A 390 -1.03 -17.80 -4.80
C PRO A 390 -2.47 -17.70 -4.27
N LYS A 391 -3.47 -17.92 -5.14
CA LYS A 391 -4.90 -17.95 -4.79
C LYS A 391 -5.38 -19.35 -4.37
N ASN A 392 -4.72 -20.41 -4.91
CA ASN A 392 -5.08 -21.81 -4.69
C ASN A 392 -3.81 -22.61 -4.36
N PRO A 393 -3.33 -22.60 -3.11
CA PRO A 393 -2.17 -23.36 -2.72
C PRO A 393 -2.44 -24.88 -2.89
N LEU A 394 -1.44 -25.64 -3.36
CA LEU A 394 -1.55 -27.07 -3.59
C LEU A 394 -1.70 -27.85 -2.29
N VAL A 395 -0.94 -27.45 -1.27
CA VAL A 395 -0.96 -28.07 0.04
C VAL A 395 -1.62 -27.12 1.03
N THR A 396 -2.73 -27.57 1.61
CA THR A 396 -3.47 -26.82 2.64
C THR A 396 -3.70 -27.69 3.87
N ARG A 397 -3.94 -27.07 5.02
CA ARG A 397 -4.32 -27.78 6.23
C ARG A 397 -5.84 -28.03 6.23
N ALA A 398 -6.28 -29.17 6.77
CA ALA A 398 -7.70 -29.50 6.85
C ALA A 398 -8.52 -28.42 7.56
N SER A 399 -7.93 -27.73 8.56
CA SER A 399 -8.56 -26.62 9.28
C SER A 399 -8.86 -25.36 8.43
N MET A 400 -8.30 -25.29 7.23
CA MET A 400 -8.50 -24.19 6.29
C MET A 400 -9.68 -24.42 5.34
N GLY A 401 -10.39 -25.55 5.49
CA GLY A 401 -11.45 -25.99 4.60
C GLY A 401 -10.94 -26.59 3.29
N THR A 402 -11.85 -27.17 2.52
CA THR A 402 -11.53 -27.72 1.20
C THR A 402 -11.82 -26.71 0.09
N ALA A 403 -11.12 -26.81 -1.04
CA ALA A 403 -11.29 -25.94 -2.20
C ALA A 403 -12.74 -25.92 -2.74
N ASN A 404 -13.52 -26.99 -2.48
CA ASN A 404 -14.90 -27.18 -2.97
C ASN A 404 -15.98 -26.76 -1.95
N SER A 405 -15.63 -26.39 -0.72
CA SER A 405 -16.62 -25.79 0.19
C SER A 405 -16.96 -24.41 -0.39
N GLY A 406 -18.22 -24.19 -0.78
CA GLY A 406 -18.73 -22.90 -1.29
C GLY A 406 -18.58 -21.79 -0.24
N THR A 407 -17.34 -21.38 0.00
CA THR A 407 -16.93 -20.60 1.17
C THR A 407 -17.41 -19.16 1.03
N LYS A 408 -18.38 -18.80 1.85
CA LYS A 408 -19.00 -17.46 1.94
C LYS A 408 -17.99 -16.34 2.27
N TRP A 409 -16.81 -16.70 2.80
CA TRP A 409 -15.77 -15.77 3.21
C TRP A 409 -14.72 -15.48 2.13
N ARG A 410 -14.73 -16.18 0.97
CA ARG A 410 -13.78 -15.89 -0.11
C ARG A 410 -13.95 -14.47 -0.64
N MET A 411 -12.82 -13.91 -1.07
CA MET A 411 -12.79 -12.57 -1.66
C MET A 411 -13.47 -12.60 -3.03
N LYS A 412 -14.38 -11.66 -3.26
CA LYS A 412 -14.92 -11.39 -4.58
C LYS A 412 -13.86 -10.68 -5.43
N ALA A 413 -13.62 -11.16 -6.64
CA ALA A 413 -12.77 -10.57 -7.67
C ALA A 413 -13.30 -11.02 -9.03
N GLU A 414 -14.52 -10.56 -9.38
CA GLU A 414 -15.27 -11.06 -10.53
C GLU A 414 -14.83 -10.44 -11.86
N ARG A 415 -14.02 -9.35 -11.81
CA ARG A 415 -13.54 -8.58 -12.96
C ARG A 415 -12.03 -8.57 -13.05
N HIS A 416 -11.42 -9.70 -12.69
CA HIS A 416 -9.97 -9.82 -12.66
C HIS A 416 -9.42 -9.95 -14.09
N SER A 417 -8.43 -9.13 -14.42
CA SER A 417 -7.67 -9.29 -15.67
C SER A 417 -6.79 -10.54 -15.64
N PRO A 418 -6.38 -11.09 -16.78
CA PRO A 418 -5.43 -12.18 -16.84
C PRO A 418 -4.10 -11.85 -16.14
N ASN A 419 -3.38 -12.89 -15.71
CA ASN A 419 -2.05 -12.75 -15.12
C ASN A 419 -0.97 -12.67 -16.22
N TYR A 420 -1.05 -11.66 -17.05
CA TYR A 420 -0.28 -11.49 -18.30
C TYR A 420 1.24 -11.71 -18.17
N THR A 421 1.83 -11.43 -16.99
CA THR A 421 3.28 -11.47 -16.80
C THR A 421 3.76 -12.63 -15.95
N THR A 422 2.84 -13.40 -15.33
CA THR A 422 3.17 -14.45 -14.35
C THR A 422 2.53 -15.80 -14.65
N ASN A 423 1.68 -15.90 -15.69
CA ASN A 423 1.06 -17.14 -16.16
C ASN A 423 1.18 -17.24 -17.67
N TRP A 424 1.96 -18.21 -18.16
CA TRP A 424 2.16 -18.45 -19.61
C TRP A 424 0.88 -18.72 -20.38
N ASN A 425 -0.12 -19.34 -19.74
CA ASN A 425 -1.40 -19.65 -20.38
C ASN A 425 -2.35 -18.45 -20.49
N GLU A 426 -1.99 -17.32 -19.85
CA GLU A 426 -2.78 -16.09 -19.82
C GLU A 426 -2.09 -14.94 -20.57
N LEU A 427 -1.08 -15.24 -21.39
CA LEU A 427 -0.43 -14.24 -22.24
C LEU A 427 -1.42 -13.63 -23.25
N PRO A 428 -1.28 -12.33 -23.59
CA PRO A 428 -2.08 -11.72 -24.64
C PRO A 428 -1.88 -12.45 -25.96
N VAL A 429 -2.98 -12.82 -26.62
CA VAL A 429 -2.95 -13.41 -27.97
C VAL A 429 -3.04 -12.29 -28.98
N VAL A 430 -2.00 -12.16 -29.82
CA VAL A 430 -2.01 -11.23 -30.94
C VAL A 430 -2.77 -11.90 -32.09
N THR A 431 -3.91 -11.35 -32.44
CA THR A 431 -4.63 -11.72 -33.66
C THR A 431 -4.16 -10.78 -34.76
N GLY A 432 -3.55 -11.35 -35.82
CA GLY A 432 -3.12 -10.60 -37.03
C GLY A 432 -4.28 -10.08 -37.83
#